data_1a83428d8c875918fb6a99146432d3af
#
_entry.id   1a83428d8c875918fb6a99146432d3af
#
_cell.length_a   1.000
_cell.length_b   1.000
_cell.length_c   1.000
_cell.angle_alpha   90.00
_cell.angle_beta   90.00
_cell.angle_gamma   90.00
#
_symmetry.space_group_name_H-M   'P 1'
#
loop_
_entity.id
_entity.type
_entity.pdbx_description
1 polymer ?
#
loop_
_entity_poly.entity_id
_entity_poly.type
_entity_poly.pdbx_seq_one_letter_code
_entity_poly.pdbx_strand_id
1 'polypeptide(L)'
;MAEKLEDWLNGEVAELSKKSVGELSNNFFFRDPLRPTHIDYKHFYSPADGTILYQKVVQPGDQVLEIKGVDYTLQDVMGDRDYNHPSLVIGIFMSFYDVHINRIPYGGVLKYKRLEPIESTNQPMLAVEKDILNKVINPNNMAYLKYNERMSNQVYVPSLDYTYHLIQIADEDVNVIAPFKQQNDLCVQNERFSLIRWGSQVDLVLPPDSRYEFETVLDNTMHVNAGLDKLIKINHTQKCLQNPTQTKYTENKEL
;
A
#
# COMPACT_ATOMS: atom_id res chain seq x y z
N MET A 1 0.59 14.17 -9.56
CA MET A 1 -0.08 13.20 -10.46
C MET A 1 0.95 12.16 -10.84
N ALA A 2 0.51 10.93 -11.00
CA ALA A 2 1.41 9.83 -11.39
C ALA A 2 2.23 10.19 -12.62
N GLU A 3 3.50 9.91 -12.60
CA GLU A 3 4.45 10.21 -13.65
C GLU A 3 5.42 9.06 -13.89
N LYS A 4 6.11 9.04 -15.00
CA LYS A 4 7.11 8.01 -15.25
C LYS A 4 8.29 8.21 -14.30
N LEU A 5 8.90 7.12 -13.87
CA LEU A 5 10.09 7.15 -13.00
C LEU A 5 11.18 8.09 -13.55
N GLU A 6 11.38 8.08 -14.86
CA GLU A 6 12.36 8.95 -15.51
C GLU A 6 12.08 10.44 -15.36
N ASP A 7 10.81 10.82 -15.49
CA ASP A 7 10.38 12.22 -15.38
C ASP A 7 10.54 12.70 -13.94
N TRP A 8 10.14 11.88 -12.97
CA TRP A 8 10.33 12.14 -11.54
C TRP A 8 11.81 12.27 -11.16
N LEU A 9 12.68 11.37 -11.64
CA LEU A 9 14.12 11.43 -11.38
C LEU A 9 14.76 12.70 -11.97
N ASN A 10 14.37 13.08 -13.17
CA ASN A 10 14.90 14.27 -13.83
C ASN A 10 14.31 15.59 -13.29
N GLY A 11 13.15 15.52 -12.65
CA GLY A 11 12.43 16.64 -12.03
C GLY A 11 12.71 16.77 -10.54
N GLU A 12 11.85 16.17 -9.72
CA GLU A 12 11.87 16.34 -8.25
C GLU A 12 13.16 15.83 -7.63
N VAL A 13 13.62 14.62 -7.99
CA VAL A 13 14.85 14.04 -7.43
C VAL A 13 16.08 14.87 -7.79
N ALA A 14 16.20 15.35 -9.03
CA ALA A 14 17.33 16.19 -9.43
C ALA A 14 17.42 17.49 -8.63
N GLU A 15 16.31 18.06 -8.21
CA GLU A 15 16.29 19.24 -7.33
C GLU A 15 16.59 18.86 -5.88
N LEU A 16 16.01 17.78 -5.37
CA LEU A 16 16.16 17.36 -3.98
C LEU A 16 17.53 16.76 -3.67
N SER A 17 18.18 16.13 -4.64
CA SER A 17 19.54 15.56 -4.50
C SER A 17 20.62 16.64 -4.23
N LYS A 18 20.30 17.91 -4.41
CA LYS A 18 21.15 19.05 -4.02
C LYS A 18 21.17 19.27 -2.50
N LYS A 19 20.22 18.68 -1.77
CA LYS A 19 20.15 18.74 -0.31
C LYS A 19 21.06 17.70 0.32
N SER A 20 21.59 17.99 1.50
CA SER A 20 22.33 17.00 2.29
C SER A 20 21.38 15.92 2.81
N VAL A 21 21.89 14.72 3.06
CA VAL A 21 21.14 13.63 3.69
C VAL A 21 20.55 14.07 5.03
N GLY A 22 21.25 14.90 5.80
CA GLY A 22 20.74 15.44 7.06
C GLY A 22 19.55 16.37 6.88
N GLU A 23 19.52 17.19 5.84
CA GLU A 23 18.35 18.04 5.54
C GLU A 23 17.16 17.21 5.09
N LEU A 24 17.39 16.17 4.28
CA LEU A 24 16.34 15.24 3.87
C LEU A 24 15.79 14.50 5.09
N SER A 25 16.64 13.86 5.89
CA SER A 25 16.21 13.01 7.01
C SER A 25 15.56 13.78 8.16
N ASN A 26 16.01 15.00 8.45
CA ASN A 26 15.49 15.75 9.60
C ASN A 26 14.19 16.52 9.31
N ASN A 27 14.00 16.94 8.07
CA ASN A 27 12.88 17.84 7.73
C ASN A 27 12.01 17.31 6.59
N PHE A 28 12.61 16.68 5.58
CA PHE A 28 11.93 16.41 4.33
C PHE A 28 11.06 15.15 4.37
N PHE A 29 11.54 14.07 4.99
CA PHE A 29 10.75 12.85 5.19
C PHE A 29 9.43 13.07 5.90
N PHE A 30 9.43 13.97 6.87
CA PHE A 30 8.28 14.23 7.72
C PHE A 30 7.39 15.36 7.21
N ARG A 31 7.65 15.85 5.99
CA ARG A 31 6.76 16.83 5.39
C ARG A 31 5.36 16.27 5.21
N ASP A 32 4.39 17.09 5.44
CA ASP A 32 2.98 16.74 5.33
C ASP A 32 2.28 17.72 4.39
N PRO A 33 2.41 17.54 3.09
CA PRO A 33 1.76 18.40 2.12
C PRO A 33 0.25 18.31 2.25
N LEU A 34 -0.42 19.45 2.09
CA LEU A 34 -1.88 19.48 2.06
C LEU A 34 -2.37 18.66 0.86
N ARG A 35 -3.21 17.66 1.13
CA ARG A 35 -3.86 16.83 0.15
C ARG A 35 -5.34 16.74 0.43
N PRO A 36 -6.19 16.78 -0.60
CA PRO A 36 -7.63 16.72 -0.40
C PRO A 36 -8.04 15.38 0.20
N THR A 37 -8.98 15.44 1.14
CA THR A 37 -9.81 14.29 1.46
C THR A 37 -11.01 14.35 0.53
N HIS A 38 -11.33 13.26 -0.12
CA HIS A 38 -12.49 13.15 -1.01
C HIS A 38 -13.11 11.77 -0.89
N ILE A 39 -14.28 11.60 -1.46
CA ILE A 39 -14.96 10.32 -1.53
C ILE A 39 -15.09 9.94 -2.99
N ASP A 40 -14.37 8.91 -3.39
CA ASP A 40 -14.46 8.31 -4.73
C ASP A 40 -14.76 6.81 -4.58
N TYR A 41 -16.02 6.44 -4.74
CA TYR A 41 -16.46 5.05 -4.62
C TYR A 41 -16.02 4.12 -5.76
N LYS A 42 -15.32 4.66 -6.75
CA LYS A 42 -14.90 3.89 -7.94
C LYS A 42 -13.43 3.53 -7.95
N HIS A 43 -12.62 4.11 -7.05
CA HIS A 43 -11.18 3.90 -7.09
C HIS A 43 -10.57 3.71 -5.69
N PHE A 44 -9.54 2.87 -5.63
CA PHE A 44 -8.52 2.91 -4.58
C PHE A 44 -7.43 3.88 -5.00
N TYR A 45 -7.02 4.75 -4.10
CA TYR A 45 -5.92 5.69 -4.31
C TYR A 45 -4.61 5.13 -3.76
N SER A 46 -3.49 5.72 -4.17
CA SER A 46 -2.19 5.32 -3.62
C SER A 46 -2.14 5.53 -2.10
N PRO A 47 -1.71 4.52 -1.31
CA PRO A 47 -1.49 4.66 0.13
C PRO A 47 -0.20 5.39 0.47
N ALA A 48 0.74 5.48 -0.47
CA ALA A 48 2.09 5.99 -0.26
C ALA A 48 2.54 6.84 -1.46
N ASP A 49 3.46 7.77 -1.22
CA ASP A 49 4.30 8.32 -2.28
C ASP A 49 5.37 7.27 -2.59
N GLY A 50 5.74 7.12 -3.84
CA GLY A 50 6.80 6.21 -4.21
C GLY A 50 6.67 5.60 -5.59
N THR A 51 7.57 4.68 -5.90
CA THR A 51 7.61 3.99 -7.18
C THR A 51 6.90 2.64 -7.09
N ILE A 52 5.99 2.36 -8.01
CA ILE A 52 5.34 1.05 -8.13
C ILE A 52 6.38 0.03 -8.63
N LEU A 53 6.80 -0.89 -7.74
CA LEU A 53 7.78 -1.92 -8.07
C LEU A 53 7.16 -3.11 -8.79
N TYR A 54 5.96 -3.50 -8.36
CA TYR A 54 5.23 -4.63 -8.93
C TYR A 54 3.73 -4.50 -8.71
N GLN A 55 2.99 -5.10 -9.65
CA GLN A 55 1.55 -5.29 -9.59
C GLN A 55 1.24 -6.65 -10.20
N LYS A 56 0.70 -7.56 -9.43
CA LYS A 56 0.35 -8.89 -9.94
C LYS A 56 -0.69 -9.61 -9.10
N VAL A 57 -1.44 -10.50 -9.73
CA VAL A 57 -2.28 -11.47 -9.03
C VAL A 57 -1.41 -12.66 -8.65
N VAL A 58 -1.39 -12.98 -7.35
CA VAL A 58 -0.60 -14.09 -6.77
C VAL A 58 -1.55 -15.14 -6.23
N GLN A 59 -1.30 -16.42 -6.56
CA GLN A 59 -2.04 -17.55 -5.99
C GLN A 59 -1.48 -17.93 -4.62
N PRO A 60 -2.29 -18.50 -3.72
CA PRO A 60 -1.78 -19.06 -2.46
C PRO A 60 -0.68 -20.08 -2.73
N GLY A 61 0.46 -19.93 -2.05
CA GLY A 61 1.62 -20.79 -2.22
C GLY A 61 2.58 -20.40 -3.35
N ASP A 62 2.16 -19.50 -4.26
CA ASP A 62 3.08 -18.94 -5.26
C ASP A 62 3.93 -17.83 -4.64
N GLN A 63 5.10 -17.62 -5.21
CA GLN A 63 5.95 -16.49 -4.82
C GLN A 63 5.40 -15.15 -5.30
N VAL A 64 5.37 -14.17 -4.42
CA VAL A 64 5.03 -12.78 -4.77
C VAL A 64 6.11 -12.21 -5.67
N LEU A 65 7.38 -12.46 -5.36
CA LEU A 65 8.54 -12.11 -6.16
C LEU A 65 9.56 -13.26 -6.13
N GLU A 66 10.27 -13.44 -7.23
CA GLU A 66 11.41 -14.35 -7.30
C GLU A 66 12.66 -13.67 -6.72
N ILE A 67 12.88 -13.88 -5.44
CA ILE A 67 14.04 -13.35 -4.70
C ILE A 67 15.01 -14.51 -4.46
N LYS A 68 16.25 -14.38 -4.92
CA LYS A 68 17.23 -15.46 -4.82
C LYS A 68 17.43 -15.91 -3.37
N GLY A 69 17.12 -17.18 -3.10
CA GLY A 69 17.28 -17.79 -1.78
C GLY A 69 16.24 -17.41 -0.75
N VAL A 70 15.19 -16.68 -1.14
CA VAL A 70 14.09 -16.27 -0.26
C VAL A 70 12.78 -16.75 -0.85
N ASP A 71 12.05 -17.54 -0.08
CA ASP A 71 10.68 -17.91 -0.39
C ASP A 71 9.75 -16.85 0.21
N TYR A 72 9.11 -16.03 -0.65
CA TYR A 72 8.25 -14.91 -0.25
C TYR A 72 6.86 -15.07 -0.87
N THR A 73 5.94 -15.58 -0.07
CA THR A 73 4.56 -15.94 -0.47
C THR A 73 3.53 -14.95 0.07
N LEU A 74 2.25 -15.11 -0.33
CA LEU A 74 1.15 -14.33 0.25
C LEU A 74 1.03 -14.51 1.77
N GLN A 75 1.31 -15.71 2.28
CA GLN A 75 1.31 -15.99 3.70
C GLN A 75 2.37 -15.16 4.44
N ASP A 76 3.54 -14.97 3.81
CA ASP A 76 4.59 -14.10 4.34
C ASP A 76 4.17 -12.64 4.29
N VAL A 77 3.58 -12.17 3.18
CA VAL A 77 3.06 -10.80 3.04
C VAL A 77 2.07 -10.49 4.17
N MET A 78 1.09 -11.36 4.35
CA MET A 78 0.00 -11.16 5.31
C MET A 78 0.43 -11.40 6.77
N GLY A 79 1.56 -12.11 7.00
CA GLY A 79 1.94 -12.60 8.32
C GLY A 79 0.90 -13.57 8.89
N ASP A 80 0.25 -14.32 8.01
CA ASP A 80 -0.80 -15.29 8.32
C ASP A 80 -0.58 -16.57 7.51
N ARG A 81 -0.22 -17.65 8.19
CA ARG A 81 0.09 -18.94 7.57
C ARG A 81 -1.13 -19.63 6.94
N ASP A 82 -2.31 -19.28 7.42
CA ASP A 82 -3.58 -19.85 6.97
C ASP A 82 -4.21 -19.03 5.83
N TYR A 83 -3.57 -17.93 5.42
CA TYR A 83 -4.06 -17.11 4.32
C TYR A 83 -4.10 -17.90 3.00
N ASN A 84 -5.29 -18.08 2.46
CA ASN A 84 -5.54 -18.95 1.31
C ASN A 84 -6.46 -18.30 0.26
N HIS A 85 -6.23 -17.02 -0.03
CA HIS A 85 -6.95 -16.31 -1.08
C HIS A 85 -5.98 -15.80 -2.14
N PRO A 86 -6.23 -16.08 -3.45
CA PRO A 86 -5.48 -15.38 -4.49
C PRO A 86 -5.67 -13.87 -4.28
N SER A 87 -4.65 -13.06 -4.51
CA SER A 87 -4.76 -11.63 -4.25
C SER A 87 -4.01 -10.80 -5.27
N LEU A 88 -4.58 -9.66 -5.66
CA LEU A 88 -3.82 -8.62 -6.35
C LEU A 88 -2.91 -7.94 -5.32
N VAL A 89 -1.62 -7.93 -5.59
CA VAL A 89 -0.60 -7.27 -4.75
C VAL A 89 0.06 -6.17 -5.55
N ILE A 90 0.12 -4.97 -4.96
CA ILE A 90 0.81 -3.81 -5.52
C ILE A 90 1.83 -3.32 -4.50
N GLY A 91 3.12 -3.39 -4.84
CA GLY A 91 4.21 -2.90 -3.99
C GLY A 91 4.68 -1.52 -4.40
N ILE A 92 4.72 -0.58 -3.45
CA ILE A 92 5.13 0.82 -3.65
C ILE A 92 6.31 1.10 -2.73
N PHE A 93 7.47 1.35 -3.31
CA PHE A 93 8.68 1.69 -2.58
C PHE A 93 8.76 3.21 -2.36
N MET A 94 9.00 3.61 -1.14
CA MET A 94 9.13 5.00 -0.70
C MET A 94 10.60 5.33 -0.53
N SER A 95 11.12 6.16 -1.41
CA SER A 95 12.52 6.59 -1.41
C SER A 95 12.78 7.71 -0.39
N PHE A 96 14.05 8.12 -0.26
CA PHE A 96 14.43 9.28 0.55
C PHE A 96 13.82 10.62 0.08
N TYR A 97 13.27 10.66 -1.12
CA TYR A 97 12.67 11.86 -1.69
C TYR A 97 11.15 11.92 -1.52
N ASP A 98 10.54 10.85 -1.02
CA ASP A 98 9.10 10.69 -0.90
C ASP A 98 8.53 11.23 0.43
N VAL A 99 7.22 11.44 0.48
CA VAL A 99 6.49 11.71 1.72
C VAL A 99 6.22 10.40 2.44
N HIS A 100 6.66 10.28 3.68
CA HIS A 100 6.54 9.05 4.45
C HIS A 100 5.24 8.93 5.29
N ILE A 101 4.28 9.81 5.06
CA ILE A 101 2.93 9.72 5.63
C ILE A 101 2.03 8.91 4.72
N ASN A 102 1.55 7.78 5.22
CA ASN A 102 0.66 6.90 4.49
C ASN A 102 -0.81 7.31 4.65
N ARG A 103 -1.60 7.08 3.61
CA ARG A 103 -3.01 7.47 3.53
C ARG A 103 -3.91 6.28 3.21
N ILE A 104 -5.16 6.34 3.66
CA ILE A 104 -6.18 5.32 3.43
C ILE A 104 -6.60 5.32 1.96
N PRO A 105 -6.38 4.23 1.18
CA PRO A 105 -6.75 4.16 -0.24
C PRO A 105 -8.26 4.23 -0.49
N TYR A 106 -9.04 3.64 0.42
CA TYR A 106 -10.50 3.60 0.38
C TYR A 106 -11.04 3.57 1.81
N GLY A 107 -12.06 4.41 2.10
CA GLY A 107 -12.54 4.60 3.47
C GLY A 107 -13.13 3.32 4.08
N GLY A 108 -12.86 3.10 5.36
CA GLY A 108 -13.33 1.92 6.08
C GLY A 108 -12.88 1.88 7.54
N VAL A 109 -13.15 0.77 8.22
CA VAL A 109 -12.78 0.55 9.62
C VAL A 109 -11.41 -0.12 9.68
N LEU A 110 -10.44 0.54 10.32
CA LEU A 110 -9.05 0.12 10.39
C LEU A 110 -8.80 -0.78 11.60
N LYS A 111 -8.11 -1.90 11.36
CA LYS A 111 -7.44 -2.72 12.37
C LYS A 111 -5.99 -2.92 11.94
N TYR A 112 -5.07 -3.04 12.89
CA TYR A 112 -3.67 -3.30 12.56
C TYR A 112 -3.01 -4.24 13.56
N LYS A 113 -1.96 -4.93 13.10
CA LYS A 113 -1.13 -5.83 13.89
C LYS A 113 0.33 -5.64 13.48
N ARG A 114 1.20 -5.44 14.48
CA ARG A 114 2.65 -5.42 14.26
C ARG A 114 3.16 -6.85 14.07
N LEU A 115 4.05 -7.00 13.11
CA LEU A 115 4.80 -8.22 12.84
C LEU A 115 6.27 -7.90 13.07
N GLU A 116 6.85 -8.53 14.07
CA GLU A 116 8.27 -8.33 14.42
C GLU A 116 9.19 -8.83 13.30
N PRO A 117 10.41 -8.28 13.18
CA PRO A 117 11.39 -8.79 12.24
C PRO A 117 11.73 -10.25 12.53
N ILE A 118 11.96 -11.03 11.47
CA ILE A 118 12.27 -12.47 11.60
C ILE A 118 13.67 -12.68 12.19
N GLU A 119 14.63 -11.81 11.86
CA GLU A 119 16.03 -11.89 12.27
C GLU A 119 16.36 -10.76 13.26
N SER A 120 15.78 -10.63 14.38
CA SER A 120 16.12 -9.64 15.42
C SER A 120 16.43 -8.21 14.97
N THR A 121 16.80 -8.00 13.71
CA THR A 121 17.13 -6.72 13.08
C THR A 121 16.53 -6.65 11.68
N ASN A 122 16.20 -5.45 11.24
CA ASN A 122 15.78 -5.20 9.88
C ASN A 122 16.97 -5.20 8.91
N GLN A 123 16.71 -5.54 7.66
CA GLN A 123 17.66 -5.44 6.56
C GLN A 123 17.54 -4.07 5.89
N PRO A 124 18.67 -3.42 5.50
CA PRO A 124 18.64 -2.10 4.86
C PRO A 124 18.08 -2.17 3.44
N MET A 125 17.29 -1.16 3.06
CA MET A 125 16.69 -1.03 1.72
C MET A 125 17.56 -0.20 0.74
N LEU A 126 18.74 0.24 1.15
CA LEU A 126 19.62 1.11 0.36
C LEU A 126 19.99 0.55 -1.03
N ALA A 127 20.02 -0.78 -1.20
CA ALA A 127 20.27 -1.39 -2.49
C ALA A 127 19.13 -1.12 -3.48
N VAL A 128 17.88 -1.22 -3.02
CA VAL A 128 16.69 -0.92 -3.84
C VAL A 128 16.60 0.56 -4.16
N GLU A 129 16.91 1.44 -3.18
CA GLU A 129 17.02 2.89 -3.43
C GLU A 129 17.97 3.19 -4.59
N LYS A 130 19.18 2.61 -4.56
CA LYS A 130 20.16 2.76 -5.64
C LYS A 130 19.69 2.20 -6.98
N ASP A 131 19.01 1.07 -6.96
CA ASP A 131 18.45 0.46 -8.17
C ASP A 131 17.42 1.40 -8.82
N ILE A 132 16.49 1.95 -8.04
CA ILE A 132 15.47 2.89 -8.53
C ILE A 132 16.11 4.15 -9.12
N LEU A 133 17.09 4.74 -8.43
CA LEU A 133 17.84 5.90 -8.95
C LEU A 133 18.58 5.60 -10.26
N ASN A 134 18.91 4.34 -10.52
CA ASN A 134 19.50 3.85 -11.77
C ASN A 134 18.44 3.31 -12.76
N LYS A 135 17.16 3.51 -12.49
CA LYS A 135 16.03 3.04 -13.32
C LYS A 135 15.98 1.51 -13.46
N VAL A 136 16.40 0.79 -12.43
CA VAL A 136 16.40 -0.67 -12.37
C VAL A 136 15.47 -1.13 -11.26
N ILE A 137 14.76 -2.22 -11.48
CA ILE A 137 14.05 -2.95 -10.43
C ILE A 137 14.68 -4.34 -10.33
N ASN A 138 15.36 -4.61 -9.21
CA ASN A 138 16.05 -5.86 -8.98
C ASN A 138 15.45 -6.60 -7.77
N PRO A 139 14.60 -7.62 -7.98
CA PRO A 139 13.98 -8.35 -6.88
C PRO A 139 14.98 -8.98 -5.91
N ASN A 140 16.19 -9.31 -6.36
CA ASN A 140 17.20 -9.93 -5.49
C ASN A 140 17.68 -9.01 -4.34
N ASN A 141 17.42 -7.72 -4.42
CA ASN A 141 17.71 -6.76 -3.36
C ASN A 141 16.50 -6.56 -2.41
N MET A 142 15.39 -7.31 -2.59
CA MET A 142 14.13 -7.12 -1.86
C MET A 142 13.88 -8.17 -0.76
N ALA A 143 14.93 -8.80 -0.22
CA ALA A 143 14.77 -9.79 0.86
C ALA A 143 14.14 -9.20 2.14
N TYR A 144 14.30 -7.89 2.37
CA TYR A 144 13.68 -7.15 3.47
C TYR A 144 12.15 -7.31 3.53
N LEU A 145 11.49 -7.55 2.39
CA LEU A 145 10.04 -7.80 2.32
C LEU A 145 9.59 -8.92 3.26
N LYS A 146 10.41 -9.96 3.40
CA LYS A 146 10.15 -11.09 4.29
C LYS A 146 10.63 -10.85 5.70
N TYR A 147 11.82 -10.28 5.86
CA TYR A 147 12.56 -10.31 7.11
C TYR A 147 12.28 -9.13 8.03
N ASN A 148 11.96 -7.96 7.50
CA ASN A 148 11.84 -6.73 8.27
C ASN A 148 10.55 -6.64 9.09
N GLU A 149 10.56 -5.74 10.06
CA GLU A 149 9.36 -5.32 10.79
C GLU A 149 8.28 -4.85 9.82
N ARG A 150 7.05 -5.29 10.05
CA ARG A 150 5.90 -4.91 9.24
C ARG A 150 4.72 -4.52 10.12
N MET A 151 3.85 -3.69 9.57
CA MET A 151 2.52 -3.44 10.13
C MET A 151 1.48 -3.93 9.12
N SER A 152 0.77 -4.99 9.48
CA SER A 152 -0.37 -5.47 8.71
C SER A 152 -1.61 -4.69 9.13
N ASN A 153 -2.13 -3.87 8.20
CA ASN A 153 -3.34 -3.08 8.38
C ASN A 153 -4.47 -3.70 7.58
N GLN A 154 -5.56 -4.01 8.23
CA GLN A 154 -6.79 -4.51 7.63
C GLN A 154 -7.83 -3.40 7.63
N VAL A 155 -8.43 -3.12 6.49
CA VAL A 155 -9.49 -2.11 6.36
C VAL A 155 -10.76 -2.78 5.85
N TYR A 156 -11.79 -2.85 6.71
CA TYR A 156 -13.11 -3.28 6.32
C TYR A 156 -13.91 -2.10 5.78
N VAL A 157 -14.40 -2.23 4.56
CA VAL A 157 -15.20 -1.23 3.84
C VAL A 157 -16.67 -1.57 3.91
N PRO A 158 -17.47 -0.94 4.81
CA PRO A 158 -18.88 -1.30 4.99
C PRO A 158 -19.72 -1.11 3.73
N SER A 159 -19.45 -0.09 2.92
CA SER A 159 -20.20 0.20 1.69
C SER A 159 -20.02 -0.84 0.59
N LEU A 160 -18.94 -1.61 0.62
CA LEU A 160 -18.63 -2.68 -0.32
C LEU A 160 -18.79 -4.07 0.31
N ASP A 161 -18.97 -4.11 1.65
CA ASP A 161 -18.85 -5.35 2.43
C ASP A 161 -17.58 -6.12 2.06
N TYR A 162 -16.46 -5.42 2.03
CA TYR A 162 -15.18 -5.90 1.51
C TYR A 162 -14.02 -5.51 2.42
N THR A 163 -13.02 -6.36 2.46
CA THR A 163 -11.80 -6.11 3.25
C THR A 163 -10.57 -6.12 2.35
N TYR A 164 -9.75 -5.10 2.46
CA TYR A 164 -8.43 -5.05 1.85
C TYR A 164 -7.34 -4.86 2.91
N HIS A 165 -6.08 -5.03 2.50
CA HIS A 165 -4.96 -4.92 3.44
C HIS A 165 -3.88 -3.96 2.92
N LEU A 166 -3.20 -3.33 3.87
CA LEU A 166 -2.00 -2.51 3.65
C LEU A 166 -0.89 -3.08 4.53
N ILE A 167 0.19 -3.49 3.89
CA ILE A 167 1.36 -4.00 4.60
C ILE A 167 2.44 -2.93 4.52
N GLN A 168 2.70 -2.28 5.64
CA GLN A 168 3.81 -1.34 5.77
C GLN A 168 5.05 -2.12 6.18
N ILE A 169 6.17 -1.85 5.54
CA ILE A 169 7.44 -2.55 5.73
C ILE A 169 8.51 -1.53 6.06
N ALA A 170 9.15 -1.68 7.21
CA ALA A 170 10.18 -0.78 7.72
C ALA A 170 11.54 -1.05 7.08
N ASP A 171 12.37 -0.01 6.99
CA ASP A 171 13.80 -0.12 6.65
C ASP A 171 14.62 -0.60 7.86
N GLU A 172 15.89 -0.33 7.90
CA GLU A 172 16.90 -0.82 8.83
C GLU A 172 16.53 -0.68 10.31
N ASP A 173 15.89 0.41 10.70
CA ASP A 173 15.50 0.66 12.07
C ASP A 173 14.20 -0.08 12.46
N VAL A 174 14.08 -0.50 13.73
CA VAL A 174 12.87 -1.10 14.30
C VAL A 174 12.02 -0.06 15.03
N ASN A 175 10.74 -0.38 15.24
CA ASN A 175 9.75 0.52 15.87
C ASN A 175 9.56 1.87 15.16
N VAL A 176 9.74 1.88 13.86
CA VAL A 176 9.65 3.10 13.05
C VAL A 176 8.29 3.30 12.38
N ILE A 177 7.42 2.30 12.40
CA ILE A 177 6.04 2.41 11.90
C ILE A 177 5.15 2.95 13.02
N ALA A 178 4.64 4.17 12.84
CA ALA A 178 3.87 4.89 13.84
C ALA A 178 2.43 5.12 13.37
N PRO A 179 1.43 4.36 13.85
CA PRO A 179 0.03 4.58 13.53
C PRO A 179 -0.49 5.87 14.19
N PHE A 180 -1.30 6.65 13.47
CA PHE A 180 -2.02 7.82 13.99
C PHE A 180 -3.42 7.48 14.48
N LYS A 181 -3.89 6.28 14.14
CA LYS A 181 -5.24 5.78 14.40
C LYS A 181 -5.24 4.71 15.46
N GLN A 182 -6.37 4.56 16.14
CA GLN A 182 -6.60 3.46 17.07
C GLN A 182 -7.25 2.26 16.38
N GLN A 183 -7.25 1.13 17.06
CA GLN A 183 -7.97 -0.06 16.60
C GLN A 183 -9.47 0.23 16.46
N ASN A 184 -10.03 -0.15 15.33
CA ASN A 184 -11.43 0.04 14.94
C ASN A 184 -11.84 1.50 14.66
N ASP A 185 -10.89 2.41 14.45
CA ASP A 185 -11.21 3.74 13.97
C ASP A 185 -11.82 3.68 12.57
N LEU A 186 -12.87 4.48 12.36
CA LEU A 186 -13.40 4.75 11.03
C LEU A 186 -12.50 5.79 10.36
N CYS A 187 -11.96 5.41 9.21
CA CYS A 187 -11.11 6.26 8.40
C CYS A 187 -11.82 6.67 7.11
N VAL A 188 -11.69 7.94 6.73
CA VAL A 188 -12.16 8.40 5.42
C VAL A 188 -11.08 8.19 4.35
N GLN A 189 -11.49 8.16 3.09
CA GLN A 189 -10.56 8.01 1.96
C GLN A 189 -9.55 9.16 1.94
N ASN A 190 -8.28 8.85 1.70
CA ASN A 190 -7.13 9.77 1.70
C ASN A 190 -6.79 10.38 3.07
N GLU A 191 -7.38 9.89 4.14
CA GLU A 191 -6.99 10.27 5.48
C GLU A 191 -5.61 9.69 5.84
N ARG A 192 -4.80 10.48 6.54
CA ARG A 192 -3.52 10.03 7.10
C ARG A 192 -3.78 8.96 8.17
N PHE A 193 -3.14 7.80 8.07
CA PHE A 193 -3.34 6.75 9.06
C PHE A 193 -2.07 6.31 9.77
N SER A 194 -0.91 6.53 9.15
CA SER A 194 0.38 6.09 9.70
C SER A 194 1.54 6.86 9.09
N LEU A 195 2.69 6.80 9.74
CA LEU A 195 3.98 7.27 9.27
C LEU A 195 4.97 6.11 9.34
N ILE A 196 5.84 5.97 8.33
CA ILE A 196 7.03 5.14 8.42
C ILE A 196 8.24 6.05 8.42
N ARG A 197 9.12 5.89 9.40
CA ARG A 197 10.38 6.65 9.45
C ARG A 197 11.41 5.95 8.57
N TRP A 198 12.20 6.73 7.82
CA TRP A 198 13.24 6.27 6.90
C TRP A 198 12.67 5.56 5.66
N GLY A 199 13.55 5.00 4.80
CA GLY A 199 13.15 4.23 3.63
C GLY A 199 12.11 3.16 3.97
N SER A 200 11.23 2.84 3.04
CA SER A 200 10.11 1.94 3.36
C SER A 200 9.38 1.46 2.13
N GLN A 201 8.49 0.52 2.35
CA GLN A 201 7.57 0.03 1.32
C GLN A 201 6.15 -0.14 1.89
N VAL A 202 5.17 0.06 1.04
CA VAL A 202 3.77 -0.26 1.32
C VAL A 202 3.22 -1.17 0.24
N ASP A 203 2.73 -2.34 0.64
CA ASP A 203 2.01 -3.24 -0.25
C ASP A 203 0.51 -3.09 -0.03
N LEU A 204 -0.23 -2.83 -1.12
CA LEU A 204 -1.69 -2.90 -1.15
C LEU A 204 -2.08 -4.31 -1.61
N VAL A 205 -2.88 -5.01 -0.80
CA VAL A 205 -3.34 -6.37 -1.07
C VAL A 205 -4.86 -6.41 -1.16
N LEU A 206 -5.37 -6.84 -2.31
CA LEU A 206 -6.80 -6.96 -2.58
C LEU A 206 -7.16 -8.44 -2.84
N PRO A 207 -7.80 -9.13 -1.87
CA PRO A 207 -8.39 -10.44 -2.12
C PRO A 207 -9.47 -10.37 -3.20
N PRO A 208 -9.71 -11.44 -3.98
CA PRO A 208 -10.75 -11.43 -4.99
C PRO A 208 -12.14 -11.42 -4.34
N ASP A 209 -13.08 -10.77 -5.01
CA ASP A 209 -14.48 -10.81 -4.65
C ASP A 209 -15.33 -10.97 -5.92
N SER A 210 -16.26 -11.89 -5.92
CA SER A 210 -17.07 -12.19 -7.11
C SER A 210 -18.00 -11.03 -7.53
N ARG A 211 -18.18 -10.04 -6.68
CA ARG A 211 -19.01 -8.84 -6.91
C ARG A 211 -18.23 -7.74 -7.63
N TYR A 212 -16.89 -7.78 -7.55
CA TYR A 212 -16.03 -6.71 -8.02
C TYR A 212 -14.91 -7.24 -8.91
N GLU A 213 -14.54 -6.45 -9.91
CA GLU A 213 -13.33 -6.60 -10.68
C GLU A 213 -12.42 -5.40 -10.37
N PHE A 214 -11.19 -5.68 -9.97
CA PHE A 214 -10.17 -4.68 -9.63
C PHE A 214 -9.22 -4.52 -10.80
N GLU A 215 -9.33 -3.38 -11.47
CA GLU A 215 -8.53 -3.02 -12.66
C GLU A 215 -7.41 -2.06 -12.26
N THR A 216 -6.14 -2.43 -12.46
CA THR A 216 -5.01 -1.52 -12.27
C THR A 216 -5.02 -0.44 -13.34
N VAL A 217 -4.87 0.84 -12.94
CA VAL A 217 -4.96 1.98 -13.86
C VAL A 217 -3.60 2.62 -14.19
N LEU A 218 -2.54 2.14 -13.58
CA LEU A 218 -1.17 2.58 -13.78
C LEU A 218 -0.26 1.39 -14.09
N ASP A 219 0.84 1.65 -14.77
CA ASP A 219 1.86 0.65 -15.06
C ASP A 219 2.87 0.52 -13.91
N ASN A 220 3.65 -0.57 -13.90
CA ASN A 220 4.84 -0.67 -13.06
C ASN A 220 5.82 0.44 -13.42
N THR A 221 6.71 0.79 -12.49
CA THR A 221 7.70 1.86 -12.62
C THR A 221 7.13 3.28 -12.71
N MET A 222 5.83 3.47 -12.50
CA MET A 222 5.27 4.80 -12.30
C MET A 222 5.58 5.28 -10.88
N HIS A 223 5.95 6.55 -10.73
CA HIS A 223 5.97 7.24 -9.45
C HIS A 223 4.59 7.80 -9.13
N VAL A 224 4.11 7.58 -7.92
CA VAL A 224 2.76 7.93 -7.47
C VAL A 224 2.79 8.72 -6.16
N ASN A 225 1.72 9.46 -5.91
CA ASN A 225 1.54 10.27 -4.71
C ASN A 225 0.31 9.80 -3.91
N ALA A 226 0.52 9.55 -2.61
CA ALA A 226 -0.52 9.09 -1.68
C ALA A 226 -1.74 10.02 -1.69
N GLY A 227 -2.91 9.43 -1.83
CA GLY A 227 -4.18 10.16 -1.82
C GLY A 227 -4.44 11.07 -3.03
N LEU A 228 -3.54 11.14 -4.00
CA LEU A 228 -3.70 11.92 -5.23
C LEU A 228 -3.88 11.04 -6.45
N ASP A 229 -3.13 9.94 -6.54
CA ASP A 229 -3.13 9.08 -7.71
C ASP A 229 -3.99 7.83 -7.51
N LYS A 230 -4.80 7.53 -8.52
CA LYS A 230 -5.66 6.35 -8.55
C LYS A 230 -4.83 5.14 -8.94
N LEU A 231 -4.91 4.06 -8.16
CA LEU A 231 -4.22 2.81 -8.46
C LEU A 231 -5.14 1.77 -9.06
N ILE A 232 -6.35 1.64 -8.49
CA ILE A 232 -7.29 0.58 -8.85
C ILE A 232 -8.66 1.19 -9.13
N LYS A 233 -9.25 0.78 -10.24
CA LYS A 233 -10.65 1.04 -10.56
C LYS A 233 -11.49 -0.17 -10.14
N ILE A 234 -12.61 0.09 -9.49
CA ILE A 234 -13.59 -0.90 -9.07
C ILE A 234 -14.70 -0.98 -10.12
N ASN A 235 -14.83 -2.11 -10.77
CA ASN A 235 -15.93 -2.42 -11.68
C ASN A 235 -16.88 -3.43 -11.02
N HIS A 236 -18.18 -3.18 -11.06
CA HIS A 236 -19.17 -4.15 -10.60
C HIS A 236 -19.34 -5.25 -11.64
N THR A 237 -19.29 -6.52 -11.21
CA THR A 237 -19.56 -7.64 -12.11
C THR A 237 -21.03 -7.69 -12.49
N GLN A 238 -21.36 -8.18 -13.69
CA GLN A 238 -22.75 -8.28 -14.16
C GLN A 238 -23.64 -9.14 -13.24
N LYS A 239 -23.07 -10.09 -12.48
CA LYS A 239 -23.81 -10.89 -11.49
C LYS A 239 -24.37 -10.04 -10.35
N CYS A 240 -23.71 -8.96 -9.97
CA CYS A 240 -24.18 -8.06 -8.91
C CYS A 240 -25.34 -7.17 -9.37
N LEU A 241 -25.39 -6.84 -10.66
CA LEU A 241 -26.46 -6.00 -11.23
C LEU A 241 -27.79 -6.75 -11.42
N GLN A 242 -27.79 -8.09 -11.39
CA GLN A 242 -28.99 -8.92 -11.60
C GLN A 242 -29.77 -9.24 -10.32
N ASN A 243 -29.24 -8.98 -9.12
CA ASN A 243 -29.94 -9.15 -7.84
C ASN A 243 -29.80 -7.88 -6.97
N PRO A 244 -30.56 -6.82 -7.26
CA PRO A 244 -30.76 -5.78 -6.26
C PRO A 244 -31.57 -6.43 -5.14
N THR A 245 -30.98 -6.57 -3.95
CA THR A 245 -31.67 -6.99 -2.74
C THR A 245 -32.87 -6.07 -2.55
N GLN A 246 -34.04 -6.55 -2.87
CA GLN A 246 -35.33 -5.91 -2.48
C GLN A 246 -35.37 -5.96 -0.96
N THR A 247 -34.92 -4.91 -0.30
CA THR A 247 -35.28 -4.65 1.09
C THR A 247 -36.77 -4.38 1.10
N LYS A 248 -37.56 -5.41 1.37
CA LYS A 248 -38.97 -5.25 1.67
C LYS A 248 -39.10 -4.52 2.99
N TYR A 249 -39.31 -3.21 2.94
CA TYR A 249 -39.92 -2.52 4.07
C TYR A 249 -41.33 -3.03 4.19
N THR A 250 -41.58 -3.91 5.16
CA THR A 250 -42.91 -4.19 5.63
C THR A 250 -43.39 -2.96 6.37
N GLU A 251 -44.28 -2.20 5.73
CA GLU A 251 -45.12 -1.24 6.44
C GLU A 251 -45.96 -2.00 7.45
N ASN A 252 -45.64 -1.94 8.71
CA ASN A 252 -46.57 -2.24 9.77
C ASN A 252 -47.56 -1.08 9.87
N LYS A 253 -48.69 -1.22 9.19
CA LYS A 253 -49.93 -0.58 9.59
C LYS A 253 -50.48 -1.44 10.71
N GLU A 254 -50.61 -0.85 11.92
CA GLU A 254 -51.69 -1.16 12.84
C GLU A 254 -51.66 -0.19 14.02
N LEU A 255 -52.79 0.56 14.07
CA LEU A 255 -53.66 1.03 15.16
C LEU A 255 -53.05 1.97 16.21
#